data_5407881d8b2336b527ebac7e1663d3da
#
_entry.id   5407881d8b2336b527ebac7e1663d3da
#
_cell.length_a   1.000
_cell.length_b   1.000
_cell.length_c   1.000
_cell.angle_alpha   90.00
_cell.angle_beta   90.00
_cell.angle_gamma   90.00
#
_symmetry.space_group_name_H-M   'P 1'
#
loop_
_entity.id
_entity.type
_entity.pdbx_description
1 polymer ?
#
loop_
_entity_poly.entity_id
_entity_poly.type
_entity_poly.pdbx_seq_one_letter_code
_entity_poly.pdbx_strand_id
1 'polypeptide(L)'
;RDYLVKPINPRQVLSVVTRILEGPRIRQQAIARSFVERFRAIELERDRNLDWRGWIDRYDELMRWDVDLSAAGEMGLYESLQGLYPDMHREFAAYMKENYPAWLKNLEGNRPPLSIDIVGEFLLPILERDKAAVFIVVDCLRLDQWRVLEPLLAPFFDVETTHYFAVLPTATPYSRNSLFSGLFPGEIAARLPDWWGNADREDESLNAHERELLEAHLDELCGKTPVRYQKISTAANSDELERHLGTAIGPEGVSAFVFNFVDLLTHGRSESQILYEVARDEIALRQITRQWFQRSALFSVLKEASRRKISVLLTTDHGSIHCNTPATVYAKRDASANLRYKFGEDLRAERPDQALLFPNEDILRLPRRGAGGNTLLATNDCFFVYPTKLREYQSRYRGSFLHGGVTPEEVILPLALLTPRR
;
A
#
# COMPACT_ATOMS: atom_id res chain seq x y z
N ARG A 1 -15.53 -18.49 21.66
CA ARG A 1 -16.52 -18.32 22.76
C ARG A 1 -16.49 -19.56 23.61
N ASP A 2 -16.19 -19.42 24.91
CA ASP A 2 -16.16 -20.54 25.84
C ASP A 2 -17.57 -20.80 26.35
N TYR A 3 -17.98 -22.08 26.38
CA TYR A 3 -19.28 -22.50 26.88
C TYR A 3 -19.08 -23.33 28.16
N LEU A 4 -19.85 -23.00 29.19
CA LEU A 4 -19.99 -23.83 30.38
C LEU A 4 -21.29 -24.65 30.26
N VAL A 5 -21.17 -25.96 30.21
CA VAL A 5 -22.33 -26.86 30.10
C VAL A 5 -22.81 -27.25 31.53
N LYS A 6 -24.12 -27.18 31.75
CA LYS A 6 -24.70 -27.67 33.03
C LYS A 6 -24.73 -29.20 33.07
N PRO A 7 -24.42 -29.80 34.22
CA PRO A 7 -24.07 -29.21 35.51
C PRO A 7 -22.69 -28.61 35.53
N ILE A 8 -22.53 -27.41 36.12
CA ILE A 8 -21.29 -26.65 36.14
C ILE A 8 -20.27 -27.34 37.10
N ASN A 9 -19.16 -27.77 36.53
CA ASN A 9 -18.05 -28.32 37.31
C ASN A 9 -17.12 -27.17 37.76
N PRO A 10 -16.83 -26.99 39.05
CA PRO A 10 -15.92 -25.96 39.57
C PRO A 10 -14.55 -25.96 38.89
N ARG A 11 -14.00 -27.12 38.54
CA ARG A 11 -12.72 -27.23 37.83
C ARG A 11 -12.80 -26.66 36.38
N GLN A 12 -13.94 -26.84 35.72
CA GLN A 12 -14.17 -26.26 34.40
C GLN A 12 -14.28 -24.73 34.47
N VAL A 13 -14.99 -24.22 35.50
CA VAL A 13 -15.05 -22.77 35.75
C VAL A 13 -13.66 -22.19 35.96
N LEU A 14 -12.89 -22.83 36.87
CA LEU A 14 -11.53 -22.39 37.16
C LEU A 14 -10.65 -22.41 35.91
N SER A 15 -10.70 -23.49 35.12
CA SER A 15 -9.95 -23.61 33.87
C SER A 15 -10.34 -22.53 32.85
N VAL A 16 -11.63 -22.21 32.67
CA VAL A 16 -12.11 -21.16 31.80
C VAL A 16 -11.68 -19.78 32.33
N VAL A 17 -11.82 -19.52 33.62
CA VAL A 17 -11.41 -18.26 34.27
C VAL A 17 -9.89 -18.07 34.14
N THR A 18 -9.08 -19.07 34.44
CA THR A 18 -7.63 -19.04 34.30
C THR A 18 -7.25 -18.74 32.84
N ARG A 19 -7.86 -19.42 31.85
CA ARG A 19 -7.60 -19.19 30.44
C ARG A 19 -7.98 -17.77 29.99
N ILE A 20 -9.09 -17.22 30.52
CA ILE A 20 -9.53 -15.85 30.17
C ILE A 20 -8.61 -14.81 30.82
N LEU A 21 -8.19 -15.01 32.07
CA LEU A 21 -7.37 -14.06 32.81
C LEU A 21 -5.87 -14.16 32.47
N GLU A 22 -5.35 -15.36 32.32
CA GLU A 22 -3.93 -15.62 32.10
C GLU A 22 -3.58 -15.75 30.59
N GLY A 23 -4.55 -16.14 29.75
CA GLY A 23 -4.35 -16.34 28.33
C GLY A 23 -3.73 -15.14 27.60
N PRO A 24 -4.19 -13.90 27.83
CA PRO A 24 -3.56 -12.71 27.28
C PRO A 24 -2.11 -12.54 27.71
N ARG A 25 -1.82 -12.74 29.01
CA ARG A 25 -0.47 -12.62 29.57
C ARG A 25 0.47 -13.71 29.04
N ILE A 26 0.00 -14.95 28.91
CA ILE A 26 0.78 -16.05 28.35
C ILE A 26 1.11 -15.74 26.87
N ARG A 27 0.14 -15.25 26.10
CA ARG A 27 0.34 -14.86 24.71
C ARG A 27 1.35 -13.71 24.61
N GLN A 28 1.22 -12.69 25.42
CA GLN A 28 2.15 -11.57 25.48
C GLN A 28 3.58 -12.03 25.74
N GLN A 29 3.79 -12.88 26.76
CA GLN A 29 5.10 -13.44 27.09
C GLN A 29 5.66 -14.32 25.95
N ALA A 30 4.81 -15.08 25.26
CA ALA A 30 5.23 -15.91 24.14
C ALA A 30 5.69 -15.04 22.95
N ILE A 31 4.94 -13.97 22.63
CA ILE A 31 5.32 -12.98 21.59
C ILE A 31 6.66 -12.33 21.93
N ALA A 32 6.81 -11.82 23.17
CA ALA A 32 8.03 -11.17 23.62
C ALA A 32 9.25 -12.10 23.51
N ARG A 33 9.12 -13.34 23.96
CA ARG A 33 10.21 -14.33 23.90
C ARG A 33 10.59 -14.65 22.45
N SER A 34 9.61 -14.96 21.61
CA SER A 34 9.85 -15.28 20.20
C SER A 34 10.47 -14.11 19.45
N PHE A 35 10.04 -12.88 19.75
CA PHE A 35 10.66 -11.69 19.15
C PHE A 35 12.12 -11.52 19.54
N VAL A 36 12.47 -11.66 20.82
CA VAL A 36 13.87 -11.52 21.31
C VAL A 36 14.79 -12.57 20.65
N GLU A 37 14.32 -13.81 20.50
CA GLU A 37 15.06 -14.86 19.81
C GLU A 37 15.27 -14.51 18.33
N ARG A 38 14.24 -14.02 17.63
CA ARG A 38 14.30 -13.67 16.21
C ARG A 38 15.05 -12.36 15.95
N PHE A 39 14.91 -11.37 16.83
CA PHE A 39 15.59 -10.07 16.70
C PHE A 39 17.11 -10.22 16.56
N ARG A 40 17.71 -11.11 17.39
CA ARG A 40 19.16 -11.41 17.28
C ARG A 40 19.52 -12.00 15.93
N ALA A 41 18.65 -12.85 15.35
CA ALA A 41 18.89 -13.40 14.03
C ALA A 41 18.78 -12.35 12.94
N ILE A 42 17.80 -11.44 13.03
CA ILE A 42 17.63 -10.31 12.08
C ILE A 42 18.89 -9.41 12.09
N GLU A 43 19.43 -9.09 13.28
CA GLU A 43 20.68 -8.29 13.38
C GLU A 43 21.88 -9.02 12.73
N LEU A 44 21.99 -10.33 12.89
CA LEU A 44 23.06 -11.12 12.29
C LEU A 44 22.89 -11.31 10.77
N GLU A 45 21.66 -11.22 10.27
CA GLU A 45 21.33 -11.32 8.84
C GLU A 45 21.43 -9.98 8.10
N ARG A 46 21.79 -8.91 8.79
CA ARG A 46 21.81 -7.53 8.27
C ARG A 46 22.72 -7.36 7.06
N ASP A 47 23.87 -8.03 7.04
CA ASP A 47 24.87 -7.94 5.96
C ASP A 47 24.58 -8.85 4.75
N ARG A 48 23.43 -9.54 4.73
CA ARG A 48 23.07 -10.38 3.57
C ARG A 48 22.61 -9.52 2.41
N ASN A 49 23.22 -9.77 1.25
CA ASN A 49 22.76 -9.21 -0.01
C ASN A 49 21.44 -9.87 -0.41
N LEU A 50 20.31 -9.22 -0.12
CA LEU A 50 18.96 -9.71 -0.39
C LEU A 50 18.59 -9.46 -1.85
N ASP A 51 18.00 -10.47 -2.50
CA ASP A 51 17.24 -10.26 -3.72
C ASP A 51 15.83 -9.69 -3.39
N TRP A 52 14.99 -9.49 -4.40
CA TRP A 52 13.66 -8.93 -4.19
C TRP A 52 12.75 -9.83 -3.32
N ARG A 53 12.91 -11.16 -3.36
CA ARG A 53 12.18 -12.09 -2.50
C ARG A 53 12.61 -11.94 -1.05
N GLY A 54 13.90 -11.85 -0.82
CA GLY A 54 14.45 -11.62 0.51
C GLY A 54 13.99 -10.28 1.10
N TRP A 55 13.81 -9.23 0.27
CA TRP A 55 13.25 -7.96 0.71
C TRP A 55 11.76 -8.07 1.09
N ILE A 56 10.97 -8.79 0.31
CA ILE A 56 9.57 -9.08 0.66
C ILE A 56 9.51 -9.82 1.99
N ASP A 57 10.25 -10.92 2.14
CA ASP A 57 10.24 -11.75 3.35
C ASP A 57 10.64 -10.95 4.59
N ARG A 58 11.71 -10.14 4.48
CA ARG A 58 12.18 -9.29 5.57
C ARG A 58 11.15 -8.25 5.95
N TYR A 59 10.59 -7.54 4.98
CA TYR A 59 9.59 -6.50 5.24
C TYR A 59 8.30 -7.09 5.81
N ASP A 60 7.82 -8.19 5.27
CA ASP A 60 6.63 -8.89 5.77
C ASP A 60 6.82 -9.40 7.21
N GLU A 61 8.01 -9.91 7.53
CA GLU A 61 8.34 -10.32 8.88
C GLU A 61 8.34 -9.14 9.86
N LEU A 62 8.95 -8.01 9.49
CA LEU A 62 8.97 -6.82 10.34
C LEU A 62 7.56 -6.27 10.57
N MET A 63 6.70 -6.26 9.53
CA MET A 63 5.30 -5.84 9.67
C MET A 63 4.49 -6.75 10.58
N ARG A 64 4.74 -8.06 10.57
CA ARG A 64 4.12 -8.98 11.54
C ARG A 64 4.53 -8.66 12.97
N TRP A 65 5.82 -8.47 13.21
CA TRP A 65 6.30 -8.10 14.55
C TRP A 65 5.76 -6.75 15.00
N ASP A 66 5.68 -5.77 14.09
CA ASP A 66 5.11 -4.44 14.39
C ASP A 66 3.66 -4.55 14.87
N VAL A 67 2.84 -5.33 14.18
CA VAL A 67 1.44 -5.57 14.58
C VAL A 67 1.35 -6.37 15.87
N ASP A 68 2.12 -7.45 16.02
CA ASP A 68 2.03 -8.36 17.18
C ASP A 68 2.52 -7.69 18.47
N LEU A 69 3.65 -6.98 18.43
CA LEU A 69 4.21 -6.29 19.60
C LEU A 69 3.32 -5.14 20.07
N SER A 70 2.83 -4.33 19.12
CA SER A 70 1.91 -3.23 19.45
C SER A 70 0.58 -3.74 20.02
N ALA A 71 0.03 -4.82 19.45
CA ALA A 71 -1.20 -5.44 19.93
C ALA A 71 -1.03 -6.13 21.31
N ALA A 72 0.17 -6.64 21.60
CA ALA A 72 0.53 -7.23 22.89
C ALA A 72 0.86 -6.17 23.96
N GLY A 73 1.04 -4.90 23.58
CA GLY A 73 1.44 -3.82 24.49
C GLY A 73 2.91 -3.87 24.89
N GLU A 74 3.76 -4.60 24.17
CA GLU A 74 5.20 -4.75 24.41
C GLU A 74 5.99 -3.55 23.84
N MET A 75 5.72 -2.34 24.36
CA MET A 75 6.21 -1.09 23.80
C MET A 75 7.74 -0.97 23.78
N GLY A 76 8.45 -1.51 24.77
CA GLY A 76 9.92 -1.50 24.79
C GLY A 76 10.54 -2.36 23.69
N LEU A 77 9.92 -3.51 23.36
CA LEU A 77 10.34 -4.34 22.24
C LEU A 77 9.92 -3.71 20.91
N TYR A 78 8.76 -3.06 20.87
CA TYR A 78 8.29 -2.29 19.74
C TYR A 78 9.27 -1.15 19.38
N GLU A 79 9.74 -0.38 20.37
CA GLU A 79 10.76 0.66 20.16
C GLU A 79 12.08 0.07 19.62
N SER A 80 12.48 -1.12 20.12
CA SER A 80 13.66 -1.83 19.59
C SER A 80 13.48 -2.23 18.13
N LEU A 81 12.30 -2.71 17.74
CA LEU A 81 11.93 -2.99 16.36
C LEU A 81 12.01 -1.72 15.50
N GLN A 82 11.43 -0.61 15.98
CA GLN A 82 11.48 0.69 15.28
C GLN A 82 12.91 1.18 15.03
N GLY A 83 13.84 0.82 15.91
CA GLY A 83 15.26 1.11 15.72
C GLY A 83 15.93 0.45 14.51
N LEU A 84 15.31 -0.59 13.91
CA LEU A 84 15.84 -1.26 12.71
C LEU A 84 15.46 -0.52 11.40
N TYR A 85 14.38 0.25 11.41
CA TYR A 85 13.82 0.85 10.19
C TYR A 85 14.77 1.82 9.46
N PRO A 86 15.49 2.73 10.15
CA PRO A 86 16.38 3.66 9.44
C PRO A 86 17.46 2.98 8.60
N ASP A 87 18.00 1.87 9.10
CA ASP A 87 19.01 1.10 8.38
C ASP A 87 18.38 0.32 7.23
N MET A 88 17.23 -0.32 7.49
CA MET A 88 16.45 -1.03 6.46
C MET A 88 16.07 -0.09 5.31
N HIS A 89 15.59 1.10 5.59
CA HIS A 89 15.23 2.09 4.57
C HIS A 89 16.43 2.49 3.71
N ARG A 90 17.60 2.71 4.34
CA ARG A 90 18.83 3.07 3.62
C ARG A 90 19.30 1.93 2.70
N GLU A 91 19.31 0.70 3.21
CA GLU A 91 19.69 -0.50 2.46
C GLU A 91 18.70 -0.76 1.31
N PHE A 92 17.40 -0.65 1.55
CA PHE A 92 16.37 -0.80 0.53
C PHE A 92 16.47 0.27 -0.56
N ALA A 93 16.71 1.53 -0.19
CA ALA A 93 16.90 2.60 -1.17
C ALA A 93 18.12 2.34 -2.07
N ALA A 94 19.24 1.87 -1.50
CA ALA A 94 20.41 1.47 -2.28
C ALA A 94 20.10 0.29 -3.23
N TYR A 95 19.40 -0.72 -2.72
CA TYR A 95 18.94 -1.86 -3.51
C TYR A 95 18.05 -1.41 -4.69
N MET A 96 17.06 -0.56 -4.46
CA MET A 96 16.16 -0.06 -5.49
C MET A 96 16.88 0.79 -6.53
N LYS A 97 17.85 1.62 -6.11
CA LYS A 97 18.67 2.42 -7.03
C LYS A 97 19.41 1.57 -8.06
N GLU A 98 19.91 0.42 -7.63
CA GLU A 98 20.67 -0.49 -8.47
C GLU A 98 19.76 -1.37 -9.33
N ASN A 99 18.74 -1.97 -8.73
CA ASN A 99 17.98 -3.06 -9.34
C ASN A 99 16.75 -2.58 -10.12
N TYR A 100 16.04 -1.55 -9.65
CA TYR A 100 14.81 -1.10 -10.30
C TYR A 100 15.00 -0.71 -11.77
N PRO A 101 16.02 0.10 -12.15
CA PRO A 101 16.30 0.37 -13.56
C PRO A 101 16.65 -0.86 -14.40
N ALA A 102 17.28 -1.87 -13.79
CA ALA A 102 17.60 -3.11 -14.46
C ALA A 102 16.33 -3.94 -14.76
N TRP A 103 15.38 -3.99 -13.82
CA TRP A 103 14.08 -4.65 -14.04
C TRP A 103 13.30 -4.00 -15.18
N LEU A 104 13.28 -2.66 -15.25
CA LEU A 104 12.57 -1.93 -16.29
C LEU A 104 13.18 -2.15 -17.70
N LYS A 105 14.47 -2.50 -17.78
CA LYS A 105 15.15 -2.83 -19.05
C LYS A 105 14.89 -4.26 -19.51
N ASN A 106 14.66 -5.19 -18.56
CA ASN A 106 14.44 -6.60 -18.86
C ASN A 106 13.24 -7.13 -18.07
N LEU A 107 12.06 -6.92 -18.63
CA LEU A 107 10.79 -7.30 -17.98
C LEU A 107 10.60 -8.82 -17.86
N GLU A 108 11.22 -9.60 -18.75
CA GLU A 108 11.21 -11.07 -18.71
C GLU A 108 12.27 -11.68 -17.75
N GLY A 109 13.08 -10.82 -17.14
CA GLY A 109 14.15 -11.23 -16.22
C GLY A 109 13.67 -11.61 -14.83
N ASN A 110 14.63 -11.96 -13.97
CA ASN A 110 14.35 -12.20 -12.55
C ASN A 110 14.06 -10.88 -11.81
N ARG A 111 12.80 -10.51 -11.74
CA ARG A 111 12.27 -9.32 -11.06
C ARG A 111 11.03 -9.64 -10.24
N PRO A 112 10.63 -8.78 -9.30
CA PRO A 112 9.31 -8.90 -8.69
C PRO A 112 8.20 -8.60 -9.70
N PRO A 113 6.96 -9.06 -9.47
CA PRO A 113 5.80 -8.47 -10.11
C PRO A 113 5.75 -6.97 -9.81
N LEU A 114 5.42 -6.16 -10.81
CA LEU A 114 5.22 -4.71 -10.68
C LEU A 114 3.75 -4.35 -10.85
N SER A 115 3.38 -3.10 -10.60
CA SER A 115 1.99 -2.63 -10.79
C SER A 115 1.42 -3.00 -12.16
N ILE A 116 2.23 -3.01 -13.21
CA ILE A 116 1.83 -3.34 -14.59
C ILE A 116 1.43 -4.81 -14.79
N ASP A 117 1.86 -5.71 -13.92
CA ASP A 117 1.66 -7.15 -14.08
C ASP A 117 0.36 -7.65 -13.43
N ILE A 118 -0.24 -6.85 -12.55
CA ILE A 118 -1.29 -7.32 -11.62
C ILE A 118 -2.55 -7.80 -12.33
N VAL A 119 -3.02 -7.09 -13.33
CA VAL A 119 -4.22 -7.50 -14.07
C VAL A 119 -3.93 -8.74 -14.91
N GLY A 120 -2.81 -8.78 -15.64
CA GLY A 120 -2.46 -9.91 -16.50
C GLY A 120 -2.11 -11.18 -15.74
N GLU A 121 -1.29 -11.07 -14.68
CA GLU A 121 -0.79 -12.25 -13.96
C GLU A 121 -1.73 -12.77 -12.87
N PHE A 122 -2.56 -11.90 -12.26
CA PHE A 122 -3.35 -12.27 -11.09
C PHE A 122 -4.87 -12.14 -11.28
N LEU A 123 -5.36 -11.11 -11.98
CA LEU A 123 -6.80 -10.95 -12.20
C LEU A 123 -7.31 -11.81 -13.36
N LEU A 124 -6.58 -11.85 -14.47
CA LEU A 124 -6.97 -12.62 -15.66
C LEU A 124 -7.17 -14.12 -15.36
N PRO A 125 -6.29 -14.82 -14.64
CA PRO A 125 -6.52 -16.24 -14.28
C PRO A 125 -7.77 -16.49 -13.45
N ILE A 126 -8.17 -15.52 -12.60
CA ILE A 126 -9.43 -15.62 -11.85
C ILE A 126 -10.60 -15.51 -12.82
N LEU A 127 -10.56 -14.54 -13.72
CA LEU A 127 -11.61 -14.30 -14.69
C LEU A 127 -11.81 -15.47 -15.66
N GLU A 128 -10.71 -16.06 -16.13
CA GLU A 128 -10.74 -17.25 -17.01
C GLU A 128 -11.36 -18.46 -16.31
N ARG A 129 -11.05 -18.66 -15.01
CA ARG A 129 -11.57 -19.78 -14.23
C ARG A 129 -13.04 -19.57 -13.85
N ASP A 130 -13.40 -18.38 -13.35
CA ASP A 130 -14.67 -18.13 -12.66
C ASP A 130 -15.66 -17.32 -13.51
N LYS A 131 -15.25 -16.79 -14.68
CA LYS A 131 -15.99 -15.89 -15.58
C LYS A 131 -16.40 -14.54 -14.97
N ALA A 132 -16.33 -14.40 -13.66
CA ALA A 132 -16.58 -13.18 -12.93
C ALA A 132 -15.51 -12.99 -11.86
N ALA A 133 -15.04 -11.77 -11.70
CA ALA A 133 -14.10 -11.39 -10.66
C ALA A 133 -14.46 -10.05 -10.04
N VAL A 134 -14.18 -9.89 -8.75
CA VAL A 134 -14.19 -8.58 -8.09
C VAL A 134 -12.74 -8.12 -7.93
N PHE A 135 -12.45 -6.93 -8.42
CA PHE A 135 -11.13 -6.30 -8.30
C PHE A 135 -11.22 -5.08 -7.40
N ILE A 136 -10.50 -5.08 -6.29
CA ILE A 136 -10.55 -4.02 -5.28
C ILE A 136 -9.19 -3.39 -5.13
N VAL A 137 -9.12 -2.07 -5.29
CA VAL A 137 -7.96 -1.25 -5.00
C VAL A 137 -8.30 -0.33 -3.83
N VAL A 138 -7.59 -0.47 -2.71
CA VAL A 138 -7.70 0.43 -1.56
C VAL A 138 -6.53 1.39 -1.62
N ASP A 139 -6.80 2.64 -1.94
CA ASP A 139 -5.81 3.70 -2.12
C ASP A 139 -4.94 3.87 -0.89
N CYS A 140 -3.62 3.82 -1.06
CA CYS A 140 -2.63 4.05 0.01
C CYS A 140 -2.66 3.03 1.16
N LEU A 141 -3.13 1.78 0.94
CA LEU A 141 -3.19 0.75 1.96
C LEU A 141 -1.82 0.12 2.22
N ARG A 142 -1.31 0.26 3.42
CA ARG A 142 -0.04 -0.33 3.86
C ARG A 142 -0.18 -1.82 4.21
N LEU A 143 0.94 -2.54 4.16
CA LEU A 143 0.99 -3.96 4.53
C LEU A 143 0.59 -4.21 6.00
N ASP A 144 1.01 -3.35 6.92
CA ASP A 144 0.65 -3.44 8.34
C ASP A 144 -0.85 -3.21 8.59
N GLN A 145 -1.50 -2.35 7.80
CA GLN A 145 -2.95 -2.17 7.81
C GLN A 145 -3.64 -3.42 7.24
N TRP A 146 -3.16 -3.96 6.11
CA TRP A 146 -3.68 -5.22 5.58
C TRP A 146 -3.64 -6.35 6.62
N ARG A 147 -2.53 -6.50 7.34
CA ARG A 147 -2.35 -7.51 8.39
C ARG A 147 -3.41 -7.47 9.50
N VAL A 148 -3.96 -6.31 9.82
CA VAL A 148 -5.05 -6.20 10.82
C VAL A 148 -6.44 -6.36 10.21
N LEU A 149 -6.59 -6.25 8.88
CA LEU A 149 -7.83 -6.49 8.15
C LEU A 149 -8.02 -7.95 7.75
N GLU A 150 -6.97 -8.61 7.29
CA GLU A 150 -6.97 -9.99 6.79
C GLU A 150 -7.70 -10.98 7.72
N PRO A 151 -7.45 -11.01 9.05
CA PRO A 151 -8.13 -11.93 9.96
C PRO A 151 -9.65 -11.75 10.03
N LEU A 152 -10.16 -10.56 9.67
CA LEU A 152 -11.60 -10.27 9.65
C LEU A 152 -12.30 -10.96 8.47
N LEU A 153 -11.56 -11.37 7.46
CA LEU A 153 -12.03 -12.03 6.26
C LEU A 153 -12.09 -13.56 6.39
N ALA A 154 -11.38 -14.13 7.34
CA ALA A 154 -11.32 -15.58 7.56
C ALA A 154 -12.67 -16.30 7.68
N PRO A 155 -13.77 -15.69 8.19
CA PRO A 155 -15.09 -16.32 8.17
C PRO A 155 -15.71 -16.45 6.77
N PHE A 156 -15.25 -15.68 5.79
CA PHE A 156 -15.87 -15.54 4.48
C PHE A 156 -15.04 -16.13 3.35
N PHE A 157 -13.69 -16.06 3.51
CA PHE A 157 -12.75 -16.41 2.45
C PHE A 157 -11.60 -17.27 2.98
N ASP A 158 -11.06 -18.08 2.11
CA ASP A 158 -9.69 -18.54 2.18
C ASP A 158 -8.83 -17.46 1.54
N VAL A 159 -7.84 -16.95 2.28
CA VAL A 159 -7.03 -15.77 1.91
C VAL A 159 -5.62 -16.22 1.58
N GLU A 160 -5.15 -15.88 0.40
CA GLU A 160 -3.78 -16.07 -0.03
C GLU A 160 -3.17 -14.68 -0.31
N THR A 161 -2.21 -14.26 0.54
CA THR A 161 -1.52 -12.98 0.40
C THR A 161 -0.15 -13.17 -0.22
N THR A 162 0.11 -12.49 -1.32
CA THR A 162 1.42 -12.31 -1.93
C THR A 162 1.76 -10.82 -1.99
N HIS A 163 2.90 -10.49 -2.60
CA HIS A 163 3.39 -9.11 -2.67
C HIS A 163 3.87 -8.77 -4.07
N TYR A 164 3.84 -7.49 -4.38
CA TYR A 164 4.43 -6.92 -5.59
C TYR A 164 5.07 -5.56 -5.29
N PHE A 165 5.78 -5.00 -6.25
CA PHE A 165 6.43 -3.71 -6.12
C PHE A 165 5.67 -2.65 -6.91
N ALA A 166 5.36 -1.53 -6.25
CA ALA A 166 4.80 -0.38 -6.94
C ALA A 166 5.75 0.18 -8.00
N VAL A 167 5.22 0.68 -9.11
CA VAL A 167 6.01 1.52 -10.01
C VAL A 167 6.36 2.83 -9.32
N LEU A 168 7.52 3.39 -9.68
CA LEU A 168 8.01 4.65 -9.12
C LEU A 168 7.66 5.84 -10.02
N PRO A 169 7.30 7.00 -9.42
CA PRO A 169 7.05 7.29 -8.01
C PRO A 169 5.85 6.53 -7.45
N THR A 170 5.88 6.21 -6.16
CA THR A 170 4.79 5.55 -5.44
C THR A 170 3.65 6.53 -5.14
N ALA A 171 3.01 6.98 -6.19
CA ALA A 171 1.95 7.98 -6.13
C ALA A 171 0.81 7.61 -7.09
N THR A 172 -0.41 7.95 -6.69
CA THR A 172 -1.65 7.56 -7.37
C THR A 172 -1.62 7.74 -8.89
N PRO A 173 -1.19 8.89 -9.46
CA PRO A 173 -1.19 9.08 -10.91
C PRO A 173 -0.30 8.12 -11.70
N TYR A 174 0.74 7.64 -11.08
CA TYR A 174 1.73 6.75 -11.69
C TYR A 174 1.39 5.29 -11.42
N SER A 175 1.29 4.92 -10.15
CA SER A 175 1.11 3.54 -9.72
C SER A 175 -0.25 2.98 -10.09
N ARG A 176 -1.35 3.74 -9.88
CA ARG A 176 -2.71 3.26 -10.14
C ARG A 176 -3.02 3.19 -11.62
N ASN A 177 -2.63 4.20 -12.40
CA ASN A 177 -2.80 4.13 -13.85
C ASN A 177 -2.02 2.95 -14.44
N SER A 178 -0.81 2.67 -13.95
CA SER A 178 -0.04 1.50 -14.37
C SER A 178 -0.71 0.18 -13.95
N LEU A 179 -1.28 0.12 -12.75
CA LEU A 179 -2.03 -1.03 -12.25
C LEU A 179 -3.22 -1.39 -13.15
N PHE A 180 -3.99 -0.39 -13.59
CA PHE A 180 -5.15 -0.61 -14.42
C PHE A 180 -4.81 -0.85 -15.90
N SER A 181 -3.82 -0.15 -16.43
CA SER A 181 -3.49 -0.21 -17.86
C SER A 181 -2.52 -1.34 -18.26
N GLY A 182 -1.75 -1.90 -17.32
CA GLY A 182 -0.64 -2.79 -17.64
C GLY A 182 0.55 -2.10 -18.33
N LEU A 183 0.58 -0.77 -18.32
CA LEU A 183 1.57 0.06 -19.02
C LEU A 183 2.34 0.93 -18.01
N PHE A 184 3.59 1.24 -18.33
CA PHE A 184 4.32 2.26 -17.57
C PHE A 184 3.78 3.66 -17.84
N PRO A 185 3.94 4.63 -16.95
CA PRO A 185 3.41 5.98 -17.10
C PRO A 185 3.81 6.66 -18.41
N GLY A 186 5.07 6.49 -18.87
CA GLY A 186 5.54 7.03 -20.14
C GLY A 186 4.86 6.38 -21.37
N GLU A 187 4.52 5.09 -21.26
CA GLU A 187 3.80 4.36 -22.31
C GLU A 187 2.33 4.80 -22.37
N ILE A 188 1.68 5.03 -21.21
CA ILE A 188 0.32 5.56 -21.14
C ILE A 188 0.29 6.93 -21.81
N ALA A 189 1.21 7.82 -21.43
CA ALA A 189 1.29 9.17 -22.01
C ALA A 189 1.54 9.17 -23.52
N ALA A 190 2.33 8.21 -24.03
CA ALA A 190 2.63 8.10 -25.45
C ALA A 190 1.52 7.42 -26.27
N ARG A 191 0.90 6.36 -25.75
CA ARG A 191 -0.10 5.56 -26.48
C ARG A 191 -1.54 6.07 -26.28
N LEU A 192 -1.83 6.66 -25.12
CA LEU A 192 -3.15 7.08 -24.66
C LEU A 192 -3.11 8.52 -24.09
N PRO A 193 -2.63 9.51 -24.87
CA PRO A 193 -2.39 10.87 -24.38
C PRO A 193 -3.65 11.54 -23.81
N ASP A 194 -4.82 11.26 -24.38
CA ASP A 194 -6.10 11.81 -23.91
C ASP A 194 -6.50 11.29 -22.52
N TRP A 195 -6.01 10.12 -22.13
CA TRP A 195 -6.28 9.49 -20.83
C TRP A 195 -5.21 9.76 -19.80
N TRP A 196 -4.02 10.16 -20.23
CA TRP A 196 -2.96 10.58 -19.30
C TRP A 196 -3.20 11.97 -18.72
N GLY A 197 -3.87 12.85 -19.47
CA GLY A 197 -4.10 14.25 -19.10
C GLY A 197 -2.88 15.15 -19.31
N ASN A 198 -3.03 16.44 -19.03
CA ASN A 198 -1.92 17.39 -19.10
C ASN A 198 -1.09 17.32 -17.81
N ALA A 199 0.20 17.05 -17.96
CA ALA A 199 1.17 16.94 -16.88
C ALA A 199 1.32 18.22 -15.99
N ASP A 200 0.75 19.35 -16.43
CA ASP A 200 0.75 20.64 -15.72
C ASP A 200 -0.44 20.81 -14.75
N ARG A 201 -1.36 19.83 -14.68
CA ARG A 201 -2.48 19.84 -13.75
C ARG A 201 -2.18 19.02 -12.52
N GLU A 202 -2.80 19.44 -11.41
CA GLU A 202 -2.70 18.74 -10.11
C GLU A 202 -3.03 17.24 -10.21
N ASP A 203 -2.40 16.43 -9.39
CA ASP A 203 -2.41 14.96 -9.45
C ASP A 203 -3.83 14.32 -9.56
N GLU A 204 -4.87 14.95 -9.03
CA GLU A 204 -6.26 14.47 -9.12
C GLU A 204 -6.81 14.37 -10.56
N SER A 205 -6.33 15.20 -11.48
CA SER A 205 -6.80 15.20 -12.88
C SER A 205 -6.19 14.06 -13.72
N LEU A 206 -5.10 13.45 -13.25
CA LEU A 206 -4.40 12.38 -13.96
C LEU A 206 -5.07 10.99 -13.78
N ASN A 207 -6.01 10.86 -12.84
CA ASN A 207 -6.70 9.60 -12.53
C ASN A 207 -8.19 9.62 -12.91
N ALA A 208 -8.54 10.30 -13.99
CA ALA A 208 -9.92 10.40 -14.43
C ALA A 208 -10.39 9.22 -15.30
N HIS A 209 -9.45 8.43 -15.86
CA HIS A 209 -9.71 7.42 -16.88
C HIS A 209 -9.36 5.99 -16.43
N GLU A 210 -9.43 5.73 -15.13
CA GLU A 210 -9.08 4.42 -14.55
C GLU A 210 -9.95 3.27 -15.13
N ARG A 211 -11.23 3.54 -15.39
CA ARG A 211 -12.14 2.58 -16.02
C ARG A 211 -11.72 2.24 -17.44
N GLU A 212 -11.50 3.25 -18.27
CA GLU A 212 -11.13 3.12 -19.66
C GLU A 212 -9.78 2.42 -19.82
N LEU A 213 -8.84 2.70 -18.92
CA LEU A 213 -7.54 2.01 -18.88
C LEU A 213 -7.71 0.51 -18.59
N LEU A 214 -8.56 0.14 -17.62
CA LEU A 214 -8.83 -1.26 -17.31
C LEU A 214 -9.57 -1.97 -18.44
N GLU A 215 -10.58 -1.33 -19.04
CA GLU A 215 -11.32 -1.86 -20.19
C GLU A 215 -10.37 -2.15 -21.37
N ALA A 216 -9.52 -1.18 -21.74
CA ALA A 216 -8.57 -1.35 -22.83
C ALA A 216 -7.54 -2.45 -22.56
N HIS A 217 -7.06 -2.56 -21.32
CA HIS A 217 -6.10 -3.60 -20.94
C HIS A 217 -6.72 -5.00 -21.02
N LEU A 218 -7.92 -5.18 -20.49
CA LEU A 218 -8.62 -6.46 -20.58
C LEU A 218 -8.99 -6.83 -22.02
N ASP A 219 -9.39 -5.84 -22.84
CA ASP A 219 -9.67 -6.05 -24.27
C ASP A 219 -8.44 -6.55 -25.04
N GLU A 220 -7.26 -6.05 -24.70
CA GLU A 220 -5.97 -6.50 -25.27
C GLU A 220 -5.62 -7.93 -24.81
N LEU A 221 -5.86 -8.26 -23.52
CA LEU A 221 -5.50 -9.56 -22.96
C LEU A 221 -6.45 -10.71 -23.35
N CYS A 222 -7.75 -10.49 -23.33
CA CYS A 222 -8.75 -11.56 -23.48
C CYS A 222 -9.98 -11.19 -24.32
N GLY A 223 -9.96 -10.05 -25.00
CA GLY A 223 -11.09 -9.55 -25.80
C GLY A 223 -12.15 -8.88 -24.91
N LYS A 224 -13.27 -8.48 -25.56
CA LYS A 224 -14.32 -7.70 -24.89
C LYS A 224 -14.83 -8.34 -23.62
N THR A 225 -14.50 -7.71 -22.51
CA THR A 225 -14.88 -8.15 -21.17
C THR A 225 -15.73 -7.08 -20.49
N PRO A 226 -16.92 -7.41 -19.96
CA PRO A 226 -17.72 -6.45 -19.23
C PRO A 226 -16.99 -5.91 -18.00
N VAL A 227 -16.81 -4.59 -17.91
CA VAL A 227 -16.21 -3.92 -16.74
C VAL A 227 -17.25 -3.03 -16.08
N ARG A 228 -17.47 -3.24 -14.78
CA ARG A 228 -18.18 -2.32 -13.89
C ARG A 228 -17.16 -1.64 -13.01
N TYR A 229 -17.15 -0.33 -13.02
CA TYR A 229 -16.17 0.44 -12.25
C TYR A 229 -16.87 1.44 -11.33
N GLN A 230 -16.44 1.50 -10.07
CA GLN A 230 -16.90 2.50 -9.10
C GLN A 230 -15.75 2.99 -8.23
N LYS A 231 -15.66 4.34 -8.09
CA LYS A 231 -14.70 5.00 -7.21
C LYS A 231 -15.45 5.58 -6.00
N ILE A 232 -15.03 5.16 -4.81
CA ILE A 232 -15.67 5.49 -3.54
C ILE A 232 -14.76 6.45 -2.77
N SER A 233 -15.02 7.75 -2.91
CA SER A 233 -14.23 8.82 -2.29
C SER A 233 -15.01 9.59 -1.23
N THR A 234 -16.34 9.43 -1.16
CA THR A 234 -17.21 10.16 -0.22
C THR A 234 -18.18 9.23 0.51
N ALA A 235 -18.75 9.70 1.62
CA ALA A 235 -19.81 8.96 2.31
C ALA A 235 -21.02 8.74 1.40
N ALA A 236 -21.38 9.72 0.56
CA ALA A 236 -22.48 9.60 -0.39
C ALA A 236 -22.25 8.47 -1.41
N ASN A 237 -21.01 8.31 -1.92
CA ASN A 237 -20.66 7.19 -2.81
C ASN A 237 -20.75 5.83 -2.07
N SER A 238 -20.38 5.79 -0.79
CA SER A 238 -20.52 4.58 0.04
C SER A 238 -21.98 4.20 0.23
N ASP A 239 -22.86 5.16 0.58
CA ASP A 239 -24.28 4.95 0.75
C ASP A 239 -24.98 4.53 -0.56
N GLU A 240 -24.54 5.09 -1.69
CA GLU A 240 -25.05 4.73 -3.01
C GLU A 240 -24.66 3.29 -3.38
N LEU A 241 -23.39 2.94 -3.18
CA LEU A 241 -22.89 1.57 -3.41
C LEU A 241 -23.65 0.57 -2.56
N GLU A 242 -23.88 0.85 -1.28
CA GLU A 242 -24.63 -0.06 -0.38
C GLU A 242 -26.07 -0.27 -0.81
N ARG A 243 -26.76 0.80 -1.25
CA ARG A 243 -28.13 0.71 -1.78
C ARG A 243 -28.22 -0.13 -3.08
N HIS A 244 -27.17 -0.11 -3.90
CA HIS A 244 -27.14 -0.79 -5.21
C HIS A 244 -26.18 -1.98 -5.25
N LEU A 245 -25.76 -2.50 -4.11
CA LEU A 245 -24.77 -3.58 -3.99
C LEU A 245 -25.12 -4.82 -4.85
N GLY A 246 -26.41 -5.12 -4.95
CA GLY A 246 -26.91 -6.22 -5.76
C GLY A 246 -26.59 -6.12 -7.24
N THR A 247 -26.50 -4.93 -7.80
CA THR A 247 -26.21 -4.68 -9.22
C THR A 247 -24.76 -4.23 -9.46
N ALA A 248 -24.07 -3.78 -8.42
CA ALA A 248 -22.68 -3.34 -8.50
C ALA A 248 -21.72 -4.47 -8.85
N ILE A 249 -21.97 -5.68 -8.33
CA ILE A 249 -21.21 -6.88 -8.69
C ILE A 249 -21.92 -7.61 -9.83
N GLY A 250 -21.23 -7.75 -10.97
CA GLY A 250 -21.76 -8.44 -12.14
C GLY A 250 -21.71 -9.96 -12.03
N PRO A 251 -22.57 -10.68 -12.79
CA PRO A 251 -22.51 -12.14 -12.89
C PRO A 251 -21.36 -12.62 -13.79
N GLU A 252 -20.78 -11.73 -14.60
CA GLU A 252 -19.67 -11.96 -15.53
C GLU A 252 -18.81 -10.72 -15.67
N GLY A 253 -17.57 -10.91 -16.11
CA GLY A 253 -16.57 -9.85 -16.29
C GLY A 253 -15.99 -9.37 -14.96
N VAL A 254 -15.47 -8.14 -14.95
CA VAL A 254 -14.80 -7.56 -13.80
C VAL A 254 -15.67 -6.49 -13.14
N SER A 255 -15.84 -6.60 -11.82
CA SER A 255 -16.41 -5.53 -11.00
C SER A 255 -15.30 -4.88 -10.20
N ALA A 256 -14.83 -3.72 -10.64
CA ALA A 256 -13.70 -3.00 -10.08
C ALA A 256 -14.18 -1.89 -9.11
N PHE A 257 -13.56 -1.83 -7.94
CA PHE A 257 -13.85 -0.84 -6.91
C PHE A 257 -12.57 -0.19 -6.42
N VAL A 258 -12.57 1.15 -6.35
CA VAL A 258 -11.48 1.94 -5.76
C VAL A 258 -11.99 2.63 -4.51
N PHE A 259 -11.33 2.41 -3.38
CA PHE A 259 -11.67 3.02 -2.09
C PHE A 259 -10.58 3.99 -1.64
N ASN A 260 -10.88 5.28 -1.57
CA ASN A 260 -9.90 6.32 -1.26
C ASN A 260 -9.82 6.69 0.24
N PHE A 261 -10.50 5.95 1.12
CA PHE A 261 -10.60 6.33 2.54
C PHE A 261 -9.24 6.45 3.23
N VAL A 262 -8.33 5.50 3.00
CA VAL A 262 -7.03 5.48 3.69
C VAL A 262 -6.17 6.65 3.25
N ASP A 263 -6.14 6.93 1.94
CA ASP A 263 -5.44 8.08 1.39
C ASP A 263 -6.01 9.41 1.90
N LEU A 264 -7.32 9.58 1.89
CA LEU A 264 -7.99 10.76 2.45
C LEU A 264 -7.69 10.94 3.95
N LEU A 265 -7.59 9.86 4.72
CA LEU A 265 -7.21 9.91 6.12
C LEU A 265 -5.76 10.39 6.31
N THR A 266 -4.83 9.91 5.47
CA THR A 266 -3.42 10.30 5.53
C THR A 266 -3.21 11.76 5.13
N HIS A 267 -3.83 12.21 4.04
CA HIS A 267 -3.77 13.60 3.58
C HIS A 267 -4.51 14.57 4.52
N GLY A 268 -5.72 14.23 4.95
CA GLY A 268 -6.53 15.07 5.84
C GLY A 268 -5.88 15.33 7.19
N ARG A 269 -4.94 14.48 7.62
CA ARG A 269 -4.17 14.68 8.84
C ARG A 269 -3.34 15.96 8.83
N SER A 270 -2.76 16.34 7.70
CA SER A 270 -2.00 17.58 7.56
C SER A 270 -2.87 18.84 7.55
N GLU A 271 -4.18 18.69 7.38
CA GLU A 271 -5.17 19.77 7.26
C GLU A 271 -6.09 19.89 8.48
N SER A 272 -6.19 18.84 9.31
CA SER A 272 -7.09 18.79 10.46
C SER A 272 -6.36 18.36 11.72
N GLN A 273 -6.35 19.23 12.73
CA GLN A 273 -5.76 18.91 14.04
C GLN A 273 -6.46 17.70 14.71
N ILE A 274 -7.77 17.54 14.51
CA ILE A 274 -8.51 16.38 15.05
C ILE A 274 -7.99 15.09 14.41
N LEU A 275 -7.81 15.07 13.09
CA LEU A 275 -7.27 13.89 12.40
C LEU A 275 -5.81 13.64 12.80
N TYR A 276 -5.03 14.69 13.02
CA TYR A 276 -3.67 14.58 13.53
C TYR A 276 -3.61 13.89 14.89
N GLU A 277 -4.49 14.25 15.82
CA GLU A 277 -4.56 13.65 17.15
C GLU A 277 -5.07 12.21 17.13
N VAL A 278 -6.04 11.92 16.28
CA VAL A 278 -6.69 10.59 16.18
C VAL A 278 -5.81 9.58 15.45
N ALA A 279 -5.10 9.98 14.39
CA ALA A 279 -4.20 9.15 13.60
C ALA A 279 -2.72 9.53 13.82
N ARG A 280 -2.29 9.71 15.06
CA ARG A 280 -1.00 10.31 15.44
C ARG A 280 0.23 9.48 15.04
N ASP A 281 0.09 8.16 14.94
CA ASP A 281 1.15 7.20 14.66
C ASP A 281 0.60 6.00 13.86
N GLU A 282 1.46 5.08 13.48
CA GLU A 282 1.10 3.89 12.71
C GLU A 282 0.11 2.99 13.46
N ILE A 283 0.25 2.88 14.78
CA ILE A 283 -0.65 2.06 15.62
C ILE A 283 -2.07 2.63 15.56
N ALA A 284 -2.19 3.94 15.74
CA ALA A 284 -3.49 4.64 15.68
C ALA A 284 -4.10 4.55 14.27
N LEU A 285 -3.28 4.73 13.22
CA LEU A 285 -3.72 4.61 11.83
C LEU A 285 -4.28 3.21 11.54
N ARG A 286 -3.60 2.14 11.97
CA ARG A 286 -4.08 0.76 11.85
C ARG A 286 -5.43 0.54 12.56
N GLN A 287 -5.57 1.06 13.78
CA GLN A 287 -6.80 0.92 14.55
C GLN A 287 -7.98 1.60 13.88
N ILE A 288 -7.79 2.81 13.36
CA ILE A 288 -8.83 3.55 12.63
C ILE A 288 -9.21 2.81 11.35
N THR A 289 -8.23 2.38 10.56
CA THR A 289 -8.45 1.61 9.34
C THR A 289 -9.27 0.35 9.63
N ARG A 290 -8.94 -0.38 10.70
CA ARG A 290 -9.69 -1.57 11.11
C ARG A 290 -11.13 -1.27 11.52
N GLN A 291 -11.37 -0.18 12.26
CA GLN A 291 -12.72 0.22 12.68
C GLN A 291 -13.57 0.69 11.49
N TRP A 292 -12.98 1.48 10.59
CA TRP A 292 -13.62 1.88 9.36
C TRP A 292 -14.00 0.67 8.51
N PHE A 293 -13.03 -0.23 8.28
CA PHE A 293 -13.24 -1.41 7.43
C PHE A 293 -14.47 -2.21 7.83
N GLN A 294 -14.65 -2.50 9.12
CA GLN A 294 -15.76 -3.30 9.63
C GLN A 294 -17.15 -2.71 9.35
N ARG A 295 -17.23 -1.40 9.10
CA ARG A 295 -18.47 -0.65 8.85
C ARG A 295 -18.53 -0.05 7.44
N SER A 296 -17.56 -0.33 6.60
CA SER A 296 -17.42 0.27 5.28
C SER A 296 -18.23 -0.46 4.22
N ALA A 297 -18.56 0.26 3.16
CA ALA A 297 -19.07 -0.33 1.93
C ALA A 297 -18.12 -1.39 1.33
N LEU A 298 -16.79 -1.25 1.56
CA LEU A 298 -15.80 -2.27 1.20
C LEU A 298 -16.11 -3.62 1.83
N PHE A 299 -16.38 -3.65 3.14
CA PHE A 299 -16.73 -4.90 3.83
C PHE A 299 -18.07 -5.48 3.36
N SER A 300 -19.00 -4.61 2.97
CA SER A 300 -20.28 -5.00 2.37
C SER A 300 -20.09 -5.63 0.99
N VAL A 301 -19.22 -5.06 0.13
CA VAL A 301 -18.84 -5.65 -1.16
C VAL A 301 -18.21 -7.04 -0.96
N LEU A 302 -17.28 -7.18 -0.03
CA LEU A 302 -16.62 -8.46 0.26
C LEU A 302 -17.62 -9.53 0.74
N LYS A 303 -18.53 -9.19 1.65
CA LYS A 303 -19.58 -10.12 2.08
C LYS A 303 -20.50 -10.54 0.93
N GLU A 304 -20.86 -9.61 0.06
CA GLU A 304 -21.72 -9.91 -1.09
C GLU A 304 -20.99 -10.79 -2.12
N ALA A 305 -19.70 -10.51 -2.40
CA ALA A 305 -18.87 -11.37 -3.26
C ALA A 305 -18.79 -12.80 -2.70
N SER A 306 -18.54 -12.95 -1.40
CA SER A 306 -18.55 -14.26 -0.73
C SER A 306 -19.89 -14.97 -0.85
N ARG A 307 -21.02 -14.27 -0.64
CA ARG A 307 -22.37 -14.82 -0.77
C ARG A 307 -22.65 -15.33 -2.18
N ARG A 308 -22.13 -14.62 -3.20
CA ARG A 308 -22.27 -14.99 -4.63
C ARG A 308 -21.24 -15.98 -5.11
N LYS A 309 -20.29 -16.37 -4.26
CA LYS A 309 -19.18 -17.26 -4.63
C LYS A 309 -18.29 -16.70 -5.74
N ILE A 310 -18.08 -15.38 -5.73
CA ILE A 310 -17.20 -14.69 -6.68
C ILE A 310 -15.87 -14.42 -5.99
N SER A 311 -14.77 -14.81 -6.62
CA SER A 311 -13.42 -14.58 -6.14
C SER A 311 -13.06 -13.08 -6.20
N VAL A 312 -12.27 -12.63 -5.24
CA VAL A 312 -11.85 -11.23 -5.14
C VAL A 312 -10.33 -11.13 -5.20
N LEU A 313 -9.82 -10.25 -6.04
CA LEU A 313 -8.45 -9.78 -5.97
C LEU A 313 -8.45 -8.41 -5.29
N LEU A 314 -7.80 -8.31 -4.11
CA LEU A 314 -7.71 -7.06 -3.34
C LEU A 314 -6.26 -6.62 -3.26
N THR A 315 -6.02 -5.34 -3.54
CA THR A 315 -4.69 -4.73 -3.47
C THR A 315 -4.75 -3.23 -3.16
N THR A 316 -3.63 -2.57 -3.29
CA THR A 316 -3.44 -1.12 -3.22
C THR A 316 -2.56 -0.68 -4.38
N ASP A 317 -2.47 0.57 -4.68
CA ASP A 317 -1.60 1.14 -5.71
C ASP A 317 -0.25 1.61 -5.19
N HIS A 318 -0.20 2.06 -3.95
CA HIS A 318 1.01 2.42 -3.18
C HIS A 318 0.70 2.37 -1.69
N GLY A 319 1.76 2.44 -0.88
CA GLY A 319 1.63 2.68 0.54
C GLY A 319 2.06 4.09 0.94
N SER A 320 2.32 4.30 2.22
CA SER A 320 2.78 5.58 2.77
C SER A 320 3.73 5.37 3.94
N ILE A 321 4.53 6.39 4.24
CA ILE A 321 5.45 6.38 5.38
C ILE A 321 5.20 7.58 6.29
N HIS A 322 5.36 7.39 7.60
CA HIS A 322 5.31 8.43 8.60
C HIS A 322 6.57 9.28 8.56
N CYS A 323 6.48 10.50 8.02
CA CYS A 323 7.62 11.37 7.75
C CYS A 323 7.89 12.34 8.89
N ASN A 324 9.12 12.32 9.41
CA ASN A 324 9.56 13.22 10.48
C ASN A 324 10.78 14.08 10.12
N THR A 325 11.52 13.69 9.08
CA THR A 325 12.80 14.27 8.71
C THR A 325 12.69 15.17 7.49
N PRO A 326 12.86 16.49 7.62
CA PRO A 326 12.89 17.38 6.46
C PRO A 326 14.19 17.18 5.67
N ALA A 327 14.09 17.03 4.36
CA ALA A 327 15.20 16.97 3.42
C ALA A 327 15.22 18.21 2.54
N THR A 328 16.25 19.04 2.71
CA THR A 328 16.40 20.25 1.88
C THR A 328 16.73 19.89 0.45
N VAL A 329 15.92 20.40 -0.49
CA VAL A 329 16.14 20.23 -1.92
C VAL A 329 16.30 21.55 -2.62
N TYR A 330 17.16 21.55 -3.62
CA TYR A 330 17.37 22.67 -4.54
C TYR A 330 16.73 22.30 -5.86
N ALA A 331 15.84 23.17 -6.34
CA ALA A 331 15.10 22.99 -7.57
C ALA A 331 14.81 24.35 -8.22
N LYS A 332 14.63 24.36 -9.52
CA LYS A 332 14.07 25.53 -10.23
C LYS A 332 12.58 25.69 -9.84
N ARG A 333 11.99 26.86 -10.17
CA ARG A 333 10.60 27.20 -9.78
C ARG A 333 9.54 26.24 -10.32
N ASP A 334 9.86 25.51 -11.38
CA ASP A 334 8.93 24.63 -12.12
C ASP A 334 8.94 23.18 -11.60
N ALA A 335 9.64 22.91 -10.48
CA ALA A 335 9.61 21.57 -9.89
C ALA A 335 8.24 21.26 -9.27
N SER A 336 7.83 19.98 -9.34
CA SER A 336 6.54 19.51 -8.80
C SER A 336 6.36 19.87 -7.32
N ALA A 337 5.10 20.09 -6.90
CA ALA A 337 4.79 20.44 -5.50
C ALA A 337 4.93 19.28 -4.52
N ASN A 338 4.98 18.05 -4.99
CA ASN A 338 4.99 16.84 -4.16
C ASN A 338 6.13 16.80 -3.14
N LEU A 339 5.87 16.17 -2.00
CA LEU A 339 6.78 16.19 -0.85
C LEU A 339 7.77 15.01 -0.83
N ARG A 340 7.50 13.93 -1.58
CA ARG A 340 8.35 12.75 -1.59
C ARG A 340 8.97 12.48 -2.97
N TYR A 341 8.53 13.18 -4.01
CA TYR A 341 9.18 13.16 -5.33
C TYR A 341 9.21 14.53 -5.96
N LYS A 342 10.17 14.75 -6.84
CA LYS A 342 10.33 15.98 -7.61
C LYS A 342 10.72 15.64 -9.03
N PHE A 343 10.16 16.38 -9.96
CA PHE A 343 10.58 16.41 -11.35
C PHE A 343 11.14 17.79 -11.69
N GLY A 344 12.13 17.85 -12.52
CA GLY A 344 12.69 19.14 -13.00
C GLY A 344 14.15 19.06 -13.38
N GLU A 345 14.67 20.14 -13.89
CA GLU A 345 16.08 20.30 -14.19
C GLU A 345 16.87 20.69 -12.91
N ASP A 346 18.16 20.31 -12.88
CA ASP A 346 19.11 20.68 -11.80
C ASP A 346 18.63 20.32 -10.39
N LEU A 347 17.85 19.24 -10.24
CA LEU A 347 17.41 18.76 -8.93
C LEU A 347 18.56 18.19 -8.14
N ARG A 348 18.67 18.58 -6.86
CA ARG A 348 19.59 17.97 -5.92
C ARG A 348 19.08 18.04 -4.49
N ALA A 349 19.31 17.00 -3.71
CA ALA A 349 19.17 17.05 -2.27
C ALA A 349 20.45 17.63 -1.65
N GLU A 350 20.30 18.34 -0.53
CA GLU A 350 21.44 18.84 0.25
C GLU A 350 22.28 17.67 0.77
N ARG A 351 21.61 16.63 1.23
CA ARG A 351 22.22 15.37 1.68
C ARG A 351 21.88 14.23 0.72
N PRO A 352 22.90 13.62 0.08
CA PRO A 352 22.67 12.56 -0.91
C PRO A 352 22.00 11.29 -0.37
N ASP A 353 22.09 11.04 0.96
CA ASP A 353 21.47 9.90 1.63
C ASP A 353 19.95 10.04 1.83
N GLN A 354 19.39 11.25 1.62
CA GLN A 354 17.98 11.57 1.81
C GLN A 354 17.12 11.42 0.54
N ALA A 355 17.75 11.22 -0.60
CA ALA A 355 17.03 11.06 -1.87
C ALA A 355 17.81 10.27 -2.92
N LEU A 356 17.09 9.57 -3.78
CA LEU A 356 17.63 8.97 -5.01
C LEU A 356 17.42 9.92 -6.18
N LEU A 357 18.50 10.22 -6.88
CA LEU A 357 18.46 11.02 -8.11
C LEU A 357 18.56 10.09 -9.33
N PHE A 358 17.59 10.21 -10.23
CA PHE A 358 17.60 9.59 -11.55
C PHE A 358 17.75 10.72 -12.61
N PRO A 359 18.85 10.71 -13.38
CA PRO A 359 19.20 11.84 -14.24
C PRO A 359 18.35 11.94 -15.53
N ASN A 360 17.47 10.98 -15.74
CA ASN A 360 16.59 10.94 -16.90
C ASN A 360 15.28 10.23 -16.55
N GLU A 361 14.16 10.80 -16.95
CA GLU A 361 12.81 10.24 -16.76
C GLU A 361 12.66 8.87 -17.45
N ASP A 362 13.33 8.64 -18.58
CA ASP A 362 13.31 7.38 -19.33
C ASP A 362 13.81 6.19 -18.49
N ILE A 363 14.70 6.43 -17.53
CA ILE A 363 15.22 5.38 -16.61
C ILE A 363 14.10 4.74 -15.80
N LEU A 364 13.10 5.54 -15.44
CA LEU A 364 11.93 5.11 -14.69
C LEU A 364 10.70 4.90 -15.60
N ARG A 365 10.85 4.95 -16.91
CA ARG A 365 9.75 4.89 -17.91
C ARG A 365 8.64 5.90 -17.62
N LEU A 366 9.01 7.11 -17.19
CA LEU A 366 8.11 8.21 -16.93
C LEU A 366 7.88 9.04 -18.21
N PRO A 367 6.78 9.83 -18.28
CA PRO A 367 6.56 10.78 -19.36
C PRO A 367 7.65 11.84 -19.38
N ARG A 368 8.18 12.17 -20.56
CA ARG A 368 9.19 13.22 -20.73
C ARG A 368 8.60 14.59 -20.46
N ARG A 369 9.25 15.37 -19.62
CA ARG A 369 8.91 16.75 -19.27
C ARG A 369 9.98 17.72 -19.75
N GLY A 370 10.12 17.87 -21.07
CA GLY A 370 11.14 18.72 -21.69
C GLY A 370 12.47 18.03 -21.97
N ALA A 371 13.52 18.82 -22.23
CA ALA A 371 14.84 18.30 -22.54
C ALA A 371 15.72 18.24 -21.27
N GLY A 372 15.82 17.08 -20.61
CA GLY A 372 16.77 16.87 -19.50
C GLY A 372 16.14 16.87 -18.11
N GLY A 373 14.91 16.41 -17.98
CA GLY A 373 14.23 16.26 -16.67
C GLY A 373 14.87 15.20 -15.80
N ASN A 374 15.21 15.56 -14.56
CA ASN A 374 15.64 14.65 -13.52
C ASN A 374 14.46 14.26 -12.63
N THR A 375 14.52 13.06 -12.05
CA THR A 375 13.59 12.62 -11.02
C THR A 375 14.32 12.43 -9.71
N LEU A 376 13.81 13.07 -8.64
CA LEU A 376 14.31 12.93 -7.29
C LEU A 376 13.24 12.24 -6.44
N LEU A 377 13.57 11.13 -5.80
CA LEU A 377 12.68 10.35 -4.93
C LEU A 377 13.22 10.36 -3.52
N ALA A 378 12.38 10.69 -2.53
CA ALA A 378 12.75 10.68 -1.11
C ALA A 378 13.01 9.26 -0.62
N THR A 379 14.01 9.13 0.23
CA THR A 379 14.33 7.91 0.98
C THR A 379 13.96 8.09 2.45
N ASN A 380 14.01 7.03 3.23
CA ASN A 380 13.74 7.05 4.67
C ASN A 380 12.41 7.79 4.99
N ASP A 381 12.28 8.27 6.20
CA ASP A 381 11.17 9.11 6.66
C ASP A 381 11.30 10.59 6.23
N CYS A 382 11.98 10.86 5.11
CA CYS A 382 12.25 12.20 4.64
C CYS A 382 11.07 12.80 3.87
N PHE A 383 10.89 14.13 4.00
CA PHE A 383 10.03 14.91 3.13
C PHE A 383 10.76 16.14 2.61
N PHE A 384 10.53 16.50 1.34
CA PHE A 384 11.25 17.56 0.67
C PHE A 384 10.78 18.93 1.09
N VAL A 385 11.76 19.80 1.41
CA VAL A 385 11.55 21.18 1.81
C VAL A 385 12.46 22.09 0.99
N TYR A 386 12.01 23.32 0.73
CA TYR A 386 12.85 24.33 0.10
C TYR A 386 13.54 25.17 1.16
N PRO A 387 14.80 25.61 0.96
CA PRO A 387 15.54 26.42 1.92
C PRO A 387 14.78 27.68 2.37
N THR A 388 14.05 28.30 1.45
CA THR A 388 13.27 29.53 1.70
C THR A 388 11.98 29.30 2.51
N LYS A 389 11.50 28.06 2.63
CA LYS A 389 10.23 27.68 3.29
C LYS A 389 10.43 26.60 4.37
N LEU A 390 11.64 26.40 4.84
CA LEU A 390 12.01 25.30 5.73
C LEU A 390 11.10 25.22 6.97
N ARG A 391 10.95 26.33 7.71
CA ARG A 391 10.16 26.36 8.96
C ARG A 391 8.66 26.10 8.71
N GLU A 392 8.12 26.67 7.62
CA GLU A 392 6.72 26.52 7.22
C GLU A 392 6.43 25.04 6.93
N TYR A 393 7.26 24.40 6.10
CA TYR A 393 7.10 22.99 5.73
C TYR A 393 7.32 22.04 6.89
N GLN A 394 8.31 22.31 7.75
CA GLN A 394 8.54 21.51 8.96
C GLN A 394 7.34 21.56 9.90
N SER A 395 6.76 22.74 10.13
CA SER A 395 5.60 22.89 10.99
C SER A 395 4.37 22.17 10.44
N ARG A 396 4.20 22.17 9.11
CA ARG A 396 3.01 21.64 8.45
C ARG A 396 3.06 20.12 8.24
N TYR A 397 4.23 19.59 7.86
CA TYR A 397 4.33 18.22 7.34
C TYR A 397 5.06 17.23 8.23
N ARG A 398 5.75 17.72 9.28
CA ARG A 398 6.38 16.82 10.24
C ARG A 398 5.33 15.96 10.92
N GLY A 399 5.56 14.63 10.93
CA GLY A 399 4.63 13.68 11.46
C GLY A 399 3.49 13.32 10.50
N SER A 400 3.48 13.77 9.24
CA SER A 400 2.49 13.37 8.25
C SER A 400 2.81 12.01 7.65
N PHE A 401 1.76 11.28 7.23
CA PHE A 401 1.93 10.14 6.35
C PHE A 401 1.98 10.64 4.91
N LEU A 402 3.06 10.33 4.22
CA LEU A 402 3.32 10.78 2.86
C LEU A 402 3.72 9.60 1.98
N HIS A 403 3.57 9.77 0.66
CA HIS A 403 3.89 8.78 -0.34
C HIS A 403 4.57 9.42 -1.56
N GLY A 404 5.14 8.62 -2.46
CA GLY A 404 5.83 9.06 -3.67
C GLY A 404 7.33 8.79 -3.66
N GLY A 405 7.89 8.31 -2.55
CA GLY A 405 9.30 8.00 -2.39
C GLY A 405 9.65 6.53 -2.60
N VAL A 406 10.76 6.14 -1.96
CA VAL A 406 11.32 4.78 -2.06
C VAL A 406 11.60 4.25 -0.66
N THR A 407 10.56 3.69 -0.04
CA THR A 407 10.68 2.89 1.19
C THR A 407 9.90 1.59 1.03
N PRO A 408 10.21 0.53 1.80
CA PRO A 408 9.42 -0.70 1.73
C PRO A 408 7.92 -0.46 1.95
N GLU A 409 7.56 0.47 2.85
CA GLU A 409 6.17 0.82 3.18
C GLU A 409 5.40 1.42 2.00
N GLU A 410 6.11 2.10 1.09
CA GLU A 410 5.55 2.70 -0.11
C GLU A 410 5.55 1.74 -1.30
N VAL A 411 6.55 0.85 -1.38
CA VAL A 411 6.90 0.06 -2.58
C VAL A 411 6.42 -1.38 -2.51
N ILE A 412 6.57 -2.06 -1.35
CA ILE A 412 6.21 -3.49 -1.20
C ILE A 412 4.76 -3.60 -0.74
N LEU A 413 3.90 -4.00 -1.66
CA LEU A 413 2.46 -3.89 -1.52
C LEU A 413 1.78 -5.25 -1.35
N PRO A 414 0.72 -5.36 -0.54
CA PRO A 414 -0.07 -6.57 -0.42
C PRO A 414 -0.93 -6.81 -1.67
N LEU A 415 -0.99 -8.05 -2.10
CA LEU A 415 -1.89 -8.55 -3.12
C LEU A 415 -2.58 -9.80 -2.59
N ALA A 416 -3.87 -9.72 -2.33
CA ALA A 416 -4.64 -10.79 -1.71
C ALA A 416 -5.66 -11.41 -2.67
N LEU A 417 -5.54 -12.70 -2.89
CA LEU A 417 -6.56 -13.52 -3.52
C LEU A 417 -7.50 -14.04 -2.43
N LEU A 418 -8.77 -13.69 -2.53
CA LEU A 418 -9.83 -14.09 -1.61
C LEU A 418 -10.75 -15.09 -2.32
N THR A 419 -10.63 -16.35 -1.98
CA THR A 419 -11.49 -17.41 -2.52
C THR A 419 -12.66 -17.66 -1.55
N PRO A 420 -13.92 -17.50 -1.98
CA PRO A 420 -15.07 -17.67 -1.08
C PRO A 420 -15.14 -19.07 -0.49
N ARG A 421 -15.30 -19.19 0.81
CA ARG A 421 -15.50 -20.47 1.49
C ARG A 421 -16.80 -21.14 1.06
N ARG A 422 -16.78 -22.45 0.97
CA ARG A 422 -17.95 -23.28 0.58
C ARG A 422 -19.08 -23.23 1.58
#